data_a00302a1db8ffa27e2029ab467d3b541
#
_entry.id   a00302a1db8ffa27e2029ab467d3b541
#
_cell.length_a   1.000
_cell.length_b   1.000
_cell.length_c   1.000
_cell.angle_alpha   90.00
_cell.angle_beta   90.00
_cell.angle_gamma   90.00
#
_symmetry.space_group_name_H-M   'P 1'
#
loop_
_entity.id
_entity.type
_entity.pdbx_description
1 polymer ?
#
loop_
_entity_poly.entity_id
_entity_poly.type
_entity_poly.pdbx_seq_one_letter_code
_entity_poly.pdbx_strand_id
1 'polypeptide(L)'
;KDQYDAVIIDCMPSLGMITINALAASDEVLIPVEASYLPIKGLQQLLKTIGKVRKQINPKLQVGGILFTMVDAHTNDARNNMELLRNVYGSQIHIFDNYIPFSVRMKEAVREGQSIFSYDPKGKATEAYRRVTEEVLKDAI
;
A
#
# COMPACT_ATOMS: atom_id res chain seq x y z
N LYS A 1 16.68 -1.92 -15.88
CA LYS A 1 15.38 -2.59 -15.90
C LYS A 1 15.51 -4.09 -16.29
N ASP A 2 16.37 -4.42 -17.22
CA ASP A 2 16.44 -5.78 -17.82
C ASP A 2 17.06 -6.87 -16.91
N GLN A 3 17.43 -6.53 -15.69
CA GLN A 3 18.03 -7.45 -14.71
C GLN A 3 17.08 -7.86 -13.58
N TYR A 4 15.92 -7.24 -13.48
CA TYR A 4 14.95 -7.44 -12.39
C TYR A 4 13.53 -7.50 -12.94
N ASP A 5 12.74 -8.41 -12.40
CA ASP A 5 11.31 -8.55 -12.73
C ASP A 5 10.47 -7.40 -12.15
N ALA A 6 10.86 -6.92 -10.97
CA ALA A 6 10.23 -5.79 -10.31
C ALA A 6 11.24 -4.93 -9.55
N VAL A 7 10.94 -3.63 -9.45
CA VAL A 7 11.69 -2.67 -8.63
C VAL A 7 10.71 -1.97 -7.71
N ILE A 8 10.94 -2.06 -6.40
CA ILE A 8 10.10 -1.41 -5.38
C ILE A 8 10.84 -0.18 -4.86
N ILE A 9 10.17 0.97 -4.92
CA ILE A 9 10.68 2.24 -4.39
C ILE A 9 9.92 2.55 -3.10
N ASP A 10 10.60 2.39 -1.95
CA ASP A 10 10.07 2.79 -0.66
C ASP A 10 10.19 4.31 -0.50
N CYS A 11 9.07 4.99 -0.28
CA CYS A 11 8.98 6.44 -0.22
C CYS A 11 8.68 6.93 1.19
N MET A 12 9.29 8.05 1.56
CA MET A 12 8.93 8.75 2.79
C MET A 12 7.48 9.26 2.74
N PRO A 13 6.77 9.35 3.88
CA PRO A 13 5.40 9.86 3.96
C PRO A 13 5.35 11.39 3.80
N SER A 14 5.92 11.90 2.72
CA SER A 14 5.92 13.32 2.39
C SER A 14 5.69 13.52 0.89
N LEU A 15 5.07 14.62 0.50
CA LEU A 15 4.85 14.99 -0.90
C LEU A 15 5.96 15.90 -1.42
N GLY A 16 7.21 15.69 -0.97
CA GLY A 16 8.38 16.42 -1.39
C GLY A 16 8.93 15.98 -2.75
N MET A 17 10.03 16.60 -3.16
CA MET A 17 10.69 16.35 -4.46
C MET A 17 11.10 14.88 -4.64
N ILE A 18 11.54 14.20 -3.57
CA ILE A 18 11.94 12.79 -3.63
C ILE A 18 10.75 11.91 -4.02
N THR A 19 9.58 12.14 -3.43
CA THR A 19 8.35 11.42 -3.78
C THR A 19 7.91 11.72 -5.21
N ILE A 20 8.04 12.97 -5.66
CA ILE A 20 7.74 13.34 -7.05
C ILE A 20 8.69 12.61 -8.02
N ASN A 21 9.99 12.53 -7.70
CA ASN A 21 10.96 11.81 -8.51
C ASN A 21 10.66 10.30 -8.56
N ALA A 22 10.26 9.71 -7.44
CA ALA A 22 9.81 8.32 -7.38
C ALA A 22 8.59 8.09 -8.29
N LEU A 23 7.57 8.93 -8.18
CA LEU A 23 6.38 8.87 -9.03
C LEU A 23 6.71 9.07 -10.52
N ALA A 24 7.67 9.93 -10.83
CA ALA A 24 8.12 10.16 -12.19
C ALA A 24 8.82 8.93 -12.82
N ALA A 25 9.50 8.13 -11.98
CA ALA A 25 10.24 6.94 -12.40
C ALA A 25 9.44 5.64 -12.35
N SER A 26 8.27 5.64 -11.69
CA SER A 26 7.45 4.45 -11.46
C SER A 26 6.45 4.21 -12.59
N ASP A 27 6.11 2.94 -12.78
CA ASP A 27 5.02 2.54 -13.65
C ASP A 27 3.69 2.53 -12.87
N GLU A 28 3.76 2.19 -11.56
CA GLU A 28 2.58 2.02 -10.71
C GLU A 28 2.82 2.49 -9.27
N VAL A 29 1.74 2.89 -8.59
CA VAL A 29 1.74 3.32 -7.18
C VAL A 29 0.80 2.44 -6.39
N LEU A 30 1.33 1.76 -5.38
CA LEU A 30 0.55 1.09 -4.34
C LEU A 30 0.48 2.01 -3.12
N ILE A 31 -0.73 2.23 -2.60
CA ILE A 31 -0.97 3.18 -1.51
C ILE A 31 -1.33 2.43 -0.23
N PRO A 32 -0.40 2.26 0.72
CA PRO A 32 -0.74 1.69 2.02
C PRO A 32 -1.50 2.70 2.88
N VAL A 33 -2.60 2.25 3.49
CA VAL A 33 -3.45 3.06 4.38
C VAL A 33 -3.70 2.33 5.67
N GLU A 34 -3.43 2.97 6.80
CA GLU A 34 -3.76 2.44 8.12
C GLU A 34 -5.27 2.52 8.38
N ALA A 35 -5.90 1.38 8.74
CA ALA A 35 -7.34 1.31 8.90
C ALA A 35 -7.87 2.00 10.17
N SER A 36 -7.04 2.14 11.22
CA SER A 36 -7.41 2.78 12.49
C SER A 36 -7.45 4.31 12.41
N TYR A 37 -6.75 4.88 11.44
CA TYR A 37 -6.72 6.32 11.21
C TYR A 37 -6.90 6.62 9.72
N LEU A 38 -8.03 7.22 9.37
CA LEU A 38 -8.32 7.61 8.00
C LEU A 38 -7.82 9.04 7.73
N PRO A 39 -6.64 9.20 7.15
CA PRO A 39 -6.19 10.49 6.69
C PRO A 39 -6.83 10.83 5.33
N ILE A 40 -8.16 10.96 5.29
CA ILE A 40 -8.91 11.24 4.05
C ILE A 40 -8.32 12.45 3.33
N LYS A 41 -7.98 13.50 4.07
CA LYS A 41 -7.34 14.70 3.50
C LYS A 41 -5.96 14.39 2.91
N GLY A 42 -5.15 13.58 3.60
CA GLY A 42 -3.83 13.16 3.13
C GLY A 42 -3.92 12.31 1.87
N LEU A 43 -4.85 11.35 1.84
CA LEU A 43 -5.10 10.53 0.65
C LEU A 43 -5.57 11.37 -0.53
N GLN A 44 -6.51 12.30 -0.32
CA GLN A 44 -6.94 13.23 -1.37
C GLN A 44 -5.79 14.07 -1.92
N GLN A 45 -4.92 14.56 -1.05
CA GLN A 45 -3.77 15.36 -1.47
C GLN A 45 -2.75 14.51 -2.25
N LEU A 46 -2.50 13.28 -1.82
CA LEU A 46 -1.66 12.32 -2.54
C LEU A 46 -2.22 12.04 -3.94
N LEU A 47 -3.52 11.71 -4.05
CA LEU A 47 -4.17 11.44 -5.33
C LEU A 47 -4.13 12.65 -6.27
N LYS A 48 -4.30 13.87 -5.74
CA LYS A 48 -4.12 15.10 -6.52
C LYS A 48 -2.67 15.26 -7.02
N THR A 49 -1.68 14.91 -6.20
CA THR A 49 -0.27 14.98 -6.58
C THR A 49 0.05 13.94 -7.64
N ILE A 50 -0.41 12.71 -7.50
CA ILE A 50 -0.29 11.64 -8.51
C ILE A 50 -0.92 12.11 -9.83
N GLY A 51 -2.12 12.70 -9.78
CA GLY A 51 -2.79 13.24 -10.95
C GLY A 51 -1.99 14.35 -11.66
N LYS A 52 -1.32 15.23 -10.91
CA LYS A 52 -0.43 16.25 -11.49
C LYS A 52 0.81 15.63 -12.13
N VAL A 53 1.47 14.69 -11.45
CA VAL A 53 2.64 13.97 -12.00
C VAL A 53 2.24 13.23 -13.28
N ARG A 54 1.12 12.51 -13.25
CA ARG A 54 0.59 11.82 -14.42
C ARG A 54 0.33 12.76 -15.60
N LYS A 55 -0.23 13.93 -15.34
CA LYS A 55 -0.55 14.90 -16.39
C LYS A 55 0.70 15.60 -16.96
N GLN A 56 1.71 15.88 -16.14
CA GLN A 56 2.80 16.79 -16.49
C GLN A 56 4.15 16.10 -16.73
N ILE A 57 4.37 14.93 -16.10
CA ILE A 57 5.70 14.30 -16.04
C ILE A 57 5.65 12.87 -16.56
N ASN A 58 4.76 12.03 -16.01
CA ASN A 58 4.69 10.60 -16.31
C ASN A 58 3.26 10.17 -16.68
N PRO A 59 2.84 10.30 -17.93
CA PRO A 59 1.49 9.96 -18.38
C PRO A 59 1.12 8.47 -18.23
N LYS A 60 2.12 7.60 -18.08
CA LYS A 60 1.92 6.15 -17.95
C LYS A 60 1.68 5.70 -16.51
N LEU A 61 1.95 6.59 -15.52
CA LEU A 61 1.79 6.27 -14.12
C LEU A 61 0.36 5.83 -13.80
N GLN A 62 0.21 4.69 -13.18
CA GLN A 62 -1.06 4.15 -12.74
C GLN A 62 -1.16 4.12 -11.21
N VAL A 63 -2.38 4.11 -10.70
CA VAL A 63 -2.65 3.81 -9.28
C VAL A 63 -3.08 2.34 -9.23
N GLY A 64 -2.18 1.47 -8.76
CA GLY A 64 -2.40 0.03 -8.67
C GLY A 64 -3.42 -0.33 -7.60
N GLY A 65 -3.48 0.45 -6.53
CA GLY A 65 -4.53 0.26 -5.54
C GLY A 65 -4.22 0.80 -4.15
N ILE A 66 -5.22 0.68 -3.29
CA ILE A 66 -5.15 1.00 -1.86
C ILE A 66 -5.08 -0.29 -1.07
N LEU A 67 -4.03 -0.45 -0.28
CA LEU A 67 -3.81 -1.59 0.61
C LEU A 67 -4.02 -1.18 2.06
N PHE A 68 -4.98 -1.80 2.74
CA PHE A 68 -5.14 -1.60 4.17
C PHE A 68 -4.02 -2.29 4.96
N THR A 69 -3.42 -1.54 5.88
CA THR A 69 -2.33 -2.03 6.75
C THR A 69 -2.67 -1.82 8.22
N MET A 70 -1.97 -2.54 9.08
CA MET A 70 -2.14 -2.50 10.54
C MET A 70 -3.59 -2.66 10.99
N VAL A 71 -4.35 -3.50 10.29
CA VAL A 71 -5.78 -3.71 10.55
C VAL A 71 -5.97 -4.51 11.82
N ASP A 72 -6.64 -3.92 12.81
CA ASP A 72 -7.24 -4.66 13.92
C ASP A 72 -8.71 -4.96 13.60
N ALA A 73 -8.95 -6.14 13.03
CA ALA A 73 -10.28 -6.56 12.60
C ALA A 73 -11.29 -6.73 13.74
N HIS A 74 -10.85 -6.67 15.00
CA HIS A 74 -11.74 -6.73 16.17
C HIS A 74 -12.36 -5.37 16.50
N THR A 75 -11.82 -4.28 15.98
CA THR A 75 -12.33 -2.92 16.23
C THR A 75 -13.39 -2.53 15.21
N ASN A 76 -14.45 -1.86 15.70
CA ASN A 76 -15.47 -1.30 14.83
C ASN A 76 -14.93 -0.16 13.95
N ASP A 77 -14.00 0.63 14.49
CA ASP A 77 -13.37 1.74 13.77
C ASP A 77 -12.66 1.26 12.50
N ALA A 78 -11.84 0.21 12.59
CA ALA A 78 -11.15 -0.32 11.42
C ALA A 78 -12.16 -0.80 10.35
N ARG A 79 -13.21 -1.52 10.75
CA ARG A 79 -14.25 -1.99 9.82
C ARG A 79 -14.98 -0.84 9.16
N ASN A 80 -15.46 0.13 9.93
CA ASN A 80 -16.19 1.30 9.43
C ASN A 80 -15.32 2.13 8.48
N ASN A 81 -14.05 2.30 8.82
CA ASN A 81 -13.09 3.05 8.01
C ASN A 81 -12.79 2.34 6.68
N MET A 82 -12.60 1.03 6.70
CA MET A 82 -12.41 0.24 5.48
C MET A 82 -13.64 0.32 4.57
N GLU A 83 -14.83 0.19 5.14
CA GLU A 83 -16.09 0.30 4.39
C GLU A 83 -16.29 1.71 3.81
N LEU A 84 -16.03 2.75 4.59
CA LEU A 84 -16.10 4.13 4.14
C LEU A 84 -15.16 4.36 2.95
N LEU A 85 -13.93 3.87 3.01
CA LEU A 85 -12.93 4.03 1.95
C LEU A 85 -13.35 3.27 0.68
N ARG A 86 -13.90 2.06 0.82
CA ARG A 86 -14.48 1.28 -0.29
C ARG A 86 -15.65 2.02 -0.95
N ASN A 87 -16.53 2.62 -0.17
CA ASN A 87 -17.68 3.38 -0.68
C ASN A 87 -17.26 4.66 -1.42
N VAL A 88 -16.22 5.35 -0.93
CA VAL A 88 -15.75 6.62 -1.51
C VAL A 88 -14.89 6.41 -2.75
N TYR A 89 -13.98 5.43 -2.73
CA TYR A 89 -12.95 5.27 -3.77
C TYR A 89 -13.07 3.99 -4.59
N GLY A 90 -13.80 2.97 -4.11
CA GLY A 90 -13.83 1.65 -4.74
C GLY A 90 -14.37 1.61 -6.17
N SER A 91 -15.13 2.63 -6.60
CA SER A 91 -15.56 2.77 -7.99
C SER A 91 -14.49 3.37 -8.93
N GLN A 92 -13.42 3.94 -8.39
CA GLN A 92 -12.41 4.69 -9.15
C GLN A 92 -11.01 4.11 -8.99
N ILE A 93 -10.72 3.49 -7.85
CA ILE A 93 -9.41 2.96 -7.49
C ILE A 93 -9.61 1.54 -6.97
N HIS A 94 -8.80 0.61 -7.44
CA HIS A 94 -8.76 -0.73 -6.88
C HIS A 94 -8.44 -0.66 -5.37
N ILE A 95 -9.20 -1.41 -4.56
CA ILE A 95 -8.92 -1.56 -3.13
C ILE A 95 -8.71 -3.05 -2.90
N PHE A 96 -7.51 -3.43 -2.49
CA PHE A 96 -7.14 -4.82 -2.27
C PHE A 96 -8.12 -5.53 -1.34
N ASP A 97 -8.49 -6.74 -1.69
CA ASP A 97 -9.37 -7.58 -0.86
C ASP A 97 -8.64 -8.06 0.38
N ASN A 98 -7.35 -8.39 0.21
CA ASN A 98 -6.48 -8.76 1.30
C ASN A 98 -5.91 -7.52 1.99
N TYR A 99 -5.66 -7.62 3.29
CA TYR A 99 -5.07 -6.56 4.10
C TYR A 99 -3.97 -7.12 5.01
N ILE A 100 -3.08 -6.24 5.47
CA ILE A 100 -2.03 -6.59 6.43
C ILE A 100 -2.57 -6.34 7.85
N PRO A 101 -2.71 -7.40 8.69
CA PRO A 101 -3.20 -7.25 10.04
C PRO A 101 -2.16 -6.57 10.96
N PHE A 102 -2.64 -5.92 12.02
CA PHE A 102 -1.78 -5.52 13.11
C PHE A 102 -1.11 -6.76 13.71
N SER A 103 0.20 -6.71 13.89
CA SER A 103 0.97 -7.84 14.40
C SER A 103 2.13 -7.39 15.27
N VAL A 104 2.19 -7.90 16.50
CA VAL A 104 3.32 -7.71 17.41
C VAL A 104 4.56 -8.41 16.85
N ARG A 105 4.38 -9.58 16.21
CA ARG A 105 5.47 -10.34 15.56
C ARG A 105 6.18 -9.54 14.47
N MET A 106 5.43 -8.69 13.72
CA MET A 106 6.03 -7.78 12.76
C MET A 106 6.98 -6.78 13.43
N LYS A 107 6.56 -6.19 14.56
CA LYS A 107 7.41 -5.24 15.32
C LYS A 107 8.66 -5.92 15.88
N GLU A 108 8.53 -7.15 16.35
CA GLU A 108 9.65 -7.95 16.83
C GLU A 108 10.62 -8.30 15.70
N ALA A 109 10.13 -8.76 14.56
CA ALA A 109 10.93 -9.09 13.39
C ALA A 109 11.76 -7.87 12.90
N VAL A 110 11.13 -6.69 12.82
CA VAL A 110 11.82 -5.44 12.45
C VAL A 110 12.93 -5.09 13.46
N ARG A 111 12.66 -5.22 14.75
CA ARG A 111 13.67 -4.96 15.81
C ARG A 111 14.86 -5.91 15.72
N GLU A 112 14.62 -7.17 15.35
CA GLU A 112 15.65 -8.19 15.15
C GLU A 112 16.34 -8.10 13.77
N GLY A 113 15.92 -7.15 12.91
CA GLY A 113 16.46 -7.00 11.57
C GLY A 113 16.14 -8.19 10.65
N GLN A 114 15.05 -8.90 10.92
CA GLN A 114 14.64 -10.09 10.17
C GLN A 114 13.37 -9.85 9.35
N SER A 115 13.27 -10.55 8.23
CA SER A 115 12.01 -10.63 7.49
C SER A 115 10.97 -11.39 8.30
N ILE A 116 9.70 -10.98 8.21
CA ILE A 116 8.59 -11.71 8.82
C ILE A 116 8.51 -13.16 8.31
N PHE A 117 8.91 -13.41 7.07
CA PHE A 117 8.95 -14.74 6.48
C PHE A 117 9.96 -15.67 7.16
N SER A 118 11.05 -15.11 7.68
CA SER A 118 12.06 -15.85 8.45
C SER A 118 11.69 -15.92 9.92
N TYR A 119 11.17 -14.82 10.47
CA TYR A 119 10.88 -14.68 11.90
C TYR A 119 9.65 -15.50 12.34
N ASP A 120 8.57 -15.42 11.59
CA ASP A 120 7.31 -16.13 11.87
C ASP A 120 6.70 -16.70 10.58
N PRO A 121 7.31 -17.76 10.00
CA PRO A 121 6.96 -18.26 8.66
C PRO A 121 5.53 -18.80 8.54
N LYS A 122 4.88 -19.15 9.66
CA LYS A 122 3.51 -19.67 9.73
C LYS A 122 2.53 -18.68 10.35
N GLY A 123 2.98 -17.45 10.64
CA GLY A 123 2.18 -16.42 11.29
C GLY A 123 1.11 -15.83 10.38
N LYS A 124 0.05 -15.28 11.01
CA LYS A 124 -1.04 -14.62 10.28
C LYS A 124 -0.56 -13.43 9.42
N ALA A 125 0.43 -12.68 9.89
CA ALA A 125 1.00 -11.57 9.12
C ALA A 125 1.75 -12.07 7.87
N THR A 126 2.53 -13.15 8.00
CA THR A 126 3.26 -13.77 6.90
C THR A 126 2.30 -14.28 5.82
N GLU A 127 1.22 -14.94 6.23
CA GLU A 127 0.18 -15.40 5.32
C GLU A 127 -0.53 -14.25 4.62
N ALA A 128 -0.82 -13.17 5.35
CA ALA A 128 -1.41 -11.96 4.77
C ALA A 128 -0.51 -11.34 3.69
N TYR A 129 0.79 -11.23 3.93
CA TYR A 129 1.73 -10.76 2.93
C TYR A 129 1.78 -11.64 1.69
N ARG A 130 1.71 -12.98 1.84
CA ARG A 130 1.64 -13.89 0.68
C ARG A 130 0.41 -13.62 -0.16
N ARG A 131 -0.77 -13.52 0.47
CA ARG A 131 -2.04 -13.26 -0.25
C ARG A 131 -2.03 -11.91 -0.95
N VAL A 132 -1.53 -10.86 -0.29
CA VAL A 132 -1.37 -9.55 -0.91
C VAL A 132 -0.41 -9.63 -2.10
N THR A 133 0.71 -10.34 -1.97
CA THR A 133 1.66 -10.52 -3.08
C THR A 133 1.00 -11.23 -4.27
N GLU A 134 0.23 -12.30 -4.01
CA GLU A 134 -0.51 -13.01 -5.06
C GLU A 134 -1.55 -12.12 -5.74
N GLU A 135 -2.22 -11.25 -4.98
CA GLU A 135 -3.20 -10.29 -5.51
C GLU A 135 -2.51 -9.24 -6.40
N VAL A 136 -1.41 -8.63 -5.92
CA VAL A 136 -0.61 -7.68 -6.71
C VAL A 136 -0.11 -8.31 -8.01
N LEU A 137 0.39 -9.55 -7.97
CA LEU A 137 0.90 -10.22 -9.17
C LEU A 137 -0.21 -10.56 -10.18
N LYS A 138 -1.44 -10.79 -9.75
CA LYS A 138 -2.57 -11.02 -10.67
C LYS A 138 -2.97 -9.75 -11.41
N ASP A 139 -2.86 -8.60 -10.75
CA ASP A 139 -3.24 -7.31 -11.34
C ASP A 139 -2.13 -6.72 -12.21
N ALA A 140 -0.88 -7.19 -12.04
CA ALA A 140 0.29 -6.75 -12.80
C ALA A 140 0.54 -7.54 -14.10
N ILE A 141 -0.25 -8.61 -14.35
CA ILE A 141 -0.18 -9.47 -15.56
C ILE A 141 -1.46 -9.27 -16.40
#